data_74ad95bbe4217e39d541c67e3e2f5745
#
_entry.id   74ad95bbe4217e39d541c67e3e2f5745
#
_cell.length_a   1.000
_cell.length_b   1.000
_cell.length_c   1.000
_cell.angle_alpha   90.00
_cell.angle_beta   90.00
_cell.angle_gamma   90.00
#
_symmetry.space_group_name_H-M   'P 1'
#
loop_
_entity.id
_entity.type
_entity.pdbx_description
1 polymer ?
#
loop_
_entity_poly.entity_id
_entity_poly.type
_entity_poly.pdbx_seq_one_letter_code
_entity_poly.pdbx_strand_id
1 'polypeptide(L)'
;MPATPAWSVADVVAHLAEGDRAALASTRGAWALEGLLDDWTAAGVAAHRGEPAEARLEGWEAAADAWRWQLAALDAEGWRGRVAWVAGTISVRTLGALRLNDAWHHGRDMAEATGRRFEADAPTLTLLADLAARTIPSGLSRRGRARPGAVILVRLGAGQWLLGGAAGERPDPAANPDLVLEADPLAFVLRAAGRTSGDPWEVQGDASLAAAVAATLSSVS
;
A
#
# COMPACT_ATOMS: atom_id res chain seq x y z
N MET A 1 -2.66 -18.93 -3.90
CA MET A 1 -1.96 -17.62 -4.11
C MET A 1 -0.74 -17.57 -3.19
N PRO A 2 0.47 -17.18 -3.64
CA PRO A 2 1.66 -17.19 -2.77
C PRO A 2 1.51 -16.32 -1.52
N ALA A 3 1.06 -15.09 -1.67
CA ALA A 3 0.91 -14.14 -0.56
C ALA A 3 -0.40 -14.33 0.26
N THR A 4 -1.38 -15.00 -0.30
CA THR A 4 -2.68 -15.30 0.33
C THR A 4 -3.05 -16.77 0.10
N PRO A 5 -2.38 -17.73 0.78
CA PRO A 5 -2.47 -19.16 0.46
C PRO A 5 -3.89 -19.73 0.60
N ALA A 6 -4.76 -19.11 1.42
CA ALA A 6 -6.15 -19.49 1.57
C ALA A 6 -7.09 -18.99 0.45
N TRP A 7 -6.58 -18.19 -0.49
CA TRP A 7 -7.38 -17.56 -1.53
C TRP A 7 -7.05 -18.13 -2.91
N SER A 8 -8.11 -18.32 -3.72
CA SER A 8 -8.00 -18.53 -5.16
C SER A 8 -7.82 -17.20 -5.91
N VAL A 9 -7.50 -17.28 -7.21
CA VAL A 9 -7.50 -16.08 -8.07
C VAL A 9 -8.87 -15.39 -8.06
N ALA A 10 -9.96 -16.17 -8.08
CA ALA A 10 -11.31 -15.62 -8.06
C ALA A 10 -11.66 -14.95 -6.71
N ASP A 11 -11.11 -15.41 -5.59
CA ASP A 11 -11.25 -14.74 -4.30
C ASP A 11 -10.51 -13.39 -4.29
N VAL A 12 -9.33 -13.31 -4.92
CA VAL A 12 -8.60 -12.04 -5.07
C VAL A 12 -9.37 -11.05 -5.95
N VAL A 13 -9.98 -11.51 -7.04
CA VAL A 13 -10.84 -10.65 -7.88
C VAL A 13 -12.02 -10.09 -7.08
N ALA A 14 -12.67 -10.92 -6.26
CA ALA A 14 -13.75 -10.47 -5.38
C ALA A 14 -13.25 -9.44 -4.34
N HIS A 15 -12.10 -9.67 -3.73
CA HIS A 15 -11.47 -8.73 -2.80
C HIS A 15 -11.20 -7.37 -3.45
N LEU A 16 -10.63 -7.36 -4.66
CA LEU A 16 -10.36 -6.11 -5.39
C LEU A 16 -11.66 -5.37 -5.72
N ALA A 17 -12.72 -6.09 -6.12
CA ALA A 17 -14.03 -5.50 -6.37
C ALA A 17 -14.62 -4.82 -5.12
N GLU A 18 -14.58 -5.50 -3.97
CA GLU A 18 -15.05 -4.93 -2.71
C GLU A 18 -14.22 -3.71 -2.28
N GLY A 19 -12.91 -3.76 -2.44
CA GLY A 19 -12.03 -2.63 -2.17
C GLY A 19 -12.36 -1.39 -3.03
N ASP A 20 -12.65 -1.56 -4.31
CA ASP A 20 -13.01 -0.46 -5.22
C ASP A 20 -14.41 0.09 -4.91
N ARG A 21 -15.38 -0.78 -4.57
CA ARG A 21 -16.72 -0.36 -4.08
C ARG A 21 -16.63 0.44 -2.78
N ALA A 22 -15.83 -0.04 -1.82
CA ALA A 22 -15.59 0.66 -0.55
C ALA A 22 -14.92 2.01 -0.77
N ALA A 23 -13.92 2.10 -1.64
CA ALA A 23 -13.26 3.35 -1.99
C ALA A 23 -14.22 4.36 -2.62
N LEU A 24 -15.06 3.92 -3.54
CA LEU A 24 -16.10 4.75 -4.15
C LEU A 24 -17.12 5.23 -3.12
N ALA A 25 -17.60 4.35 -2.24
CA ALA A 25 -18.53 4.68 -1.16
C ALA A 25 -17.90 5.68 -0.16
N SER A 26 -16.61 5.51 0.16
CA SER A 26 -15.85 6.42 1.02
C SER A 26 -15.79 7.84 0.45
N THR A 27 -15.56 8.01 -0.85
CA THR A 27 -15.56 9.34 -1.48
C THR A 27 -16.94 10.02 -1.47
N ARG A 28 -17.99 9.25 -1.27
CA ARG A 28 -19.38 9.73 -1.16
C ARG A 28 -19.86 9.90 0.30
N GLY A 29 -18.97 9.67 1.27
CA GLY A 29 -19.29 9.72 2.69
C GLY A 29 -20.19 8.57 3.17
N ALA A 30 -20.32 7.50 2.38
CA ALA A 30 -21.23 6.38 2.60
C ALA A 30 -20.51 5.11 3.08
N TRP A 31 -19.24 5.20 3.48
CA TRP A 31 -18.47 4.04 3.96
C TRP A 31 -17.76 4.34 5.28
N ALA A 32 -17.80 3.37 6.17
CA ALA A 32 -16.98 3.31 7.37
C ALA A 32 -16.64 1.84 7.64
N LEU A 33 -15.43 1.58 8.15
CA LEU A 33 -15.05 0.24 8.58
C LEU A 33 -15.75 -0.07 9.91
N GLU A 34 -16.54 -1.14 9.92
CA GLU A 34 -17.13 -1.72 11.13
C GLU A 34 -16.33 -2.99 11.49
N GLY A 35 -15.75 -3.03 12.69
CA GLY A 35 -14.95 -4.16 13.17
C GLY A 35 -13.50 -4.15 12.67
N LEU A 36 -12.92 -5.34 12.51
CA LEU A 36 -11.55 -5.54 12.07
C LEU A 36 -11.47 -5.59 10.53
N LEU A 37 -10.36 -5.09 9.98
CA LEU A 37 -10.12 -5.12 8.53
C LEU A 37 -10.11 -6.54 7.98
N ASP A 38 -9.50 -7.49 8.70
CA ASP A 38 -9.41 -8.89 8.27
C ASP A 38 -10.79 -9.54 8.20
N ASP A 39 -11.67 -9.25 9.16
CA ASP A 39 -13.04 -9.75 9.19
C ASP A 39 -13.86 -9.18 8.02
N TRP A 40 -13.75 -7.87 7.76
CA TRP A 40 -14.39 -7.22 6.63
C TRP A 40 -13.93 -7.81 5.30
N THR A 41 -12.62 -7.98 5.14
CA THR A 41 -12.01 -8.57 3.94
C THR A 41 -12.48 -10.02 3.74
N ALA A 42 -12.45 -10.83 4.80
CA ALA A 42 -12.90 -12.22 4.74
C ALA A 42 -14.38 -12.34 4.40
N ALA A 43 -15.23 -11.50 4.98
CA ALA A 43 -16.67 -11.46 4.71
C ALA A 43 -16.96 -11.05 3.26
N GLY A 44 -16.27 -10.03 2.74
CA GLY A 44 -16.38 -9.59 1.34
C GLY A 44 -16.05 -10.70 0.36
N VAL A 45 -14.92 -11.40 0.58
CA VAL A 45 -14.55 -12.55 -0.26
C VAL A 45 -15.56 -13.69 -0.13
N ALA A 46 -16.01 -14.02 1.08
CA ALA A 46 -16.97 -15.11 1.33
C ALA A 46 -18.31 -14.87 0.64
N ALA A 47 -18.80 -13.62 0.59
CA ALA A 47 -20.05 -13.25 -0.04
C ALA A 47 -20.11 -13.63 -1.55
N HIS A 48 -18.96 -13.66 -2.21
CA HIS A 48 -18.86 -13.94 -3.65
C HIS A 48 -18.46 -15.38 -3.99
N ARG A 49 -18.16 -16.25 -3.00
CA ARG A 49 -17.66 -17.62 -3.28
C ARG A 49 -18.63 -18.52 -4.06
N GLY A 50 -19.93 -18.24 -3.98
CA GLY A 50 -20.95 -18.97 -4.75
C GLY A 50 -21.14 -18.50 -6.18
N GLU A 51 -20.54 -17.40 -6.58
CA GLU A 51 -20.69 -16.82 -7.91
C GLU A 51 -19.76 -17.48 -8.94
N PRO A 52 -20.19 -17.56 -10.23
CA PRO A 52 -19.31 -17.92 -11.33
C PRO A 52 -18.10 -16.98 -11.41
N ALA A 53 -16.95 -17.49 -11.88
CA ALA A 53 -15.72 -16.70 -11.99
C ALA A 53 -15.89 -15.49 -12.94
N GLU A 54 -16.63 -15.67 -14.02
CA GLU A 54 -16.97 -14.62 -14.99
C GLU A 54 -17.76 -13.49 -14.33
N ALA A 55 -18.77 -13.82 -13.53
CA ALA A 55 -19.58 -12.80 -12.82
C ALA A 55 -18.74 -11.99 -11.81
N ARG A 56 -17.78 -12.64 -11.13
CA ARG A 56 -16.83 -11.92 -10.25
C ARG A 56 -15.92 -10.99 -11.04
N LEU A 57 -15.43 -11.42 -12.19
CA LEU A 57 -14.60 -10.58 -13.06
C LEU A 57 -15.39 -9.37 -13.57
N GLU A 58 -16.59 -9.57 -14.12
CA GLU A 58 -17.49 -8.49 -14.56
C GLU A 58 -17.80 -7.52 -13.40
N GLY A 59 -18.06 -8.05 -12.20
CA GLY A 59 -18.30 -7.26 -11.01
C GLY A 59 -17.10 -6.41 -10.58
N TRP A 60 -15.89 -6.92 -10.74
CA TRP A 60 -14.67 -6.15 -10.50
C TRP A 60 -14.42 -5.11 -11.59
N GLU A 61 -14.55 -5.45 -12.86
CA GLU A 61 -14.40 -4.51 -13.97
C GLU A 61 -15.34 -3.31 -13.79
N ALA A 62 -16.62 -3.56 -13.47
CA ALA A 62 -17.59 -2.51 -13.22
C ALA A 62 -17.22 -1.63 -12.00
N ALA A 63 -16.75 -2.23 -10.91
CA ALA A 63 -16.32 -1.49 -9.70
C ALA A 63 -15.07 -0.65 -9.98
N ALA A 64 -14.07 -1.22 -10.67
CA ALA A 64 -12.84 -0.54 -11.05
C ALA A 64 -13.09 0.62 -12.02
N ASP A 65 -14.02 0.44 -12.99
CA ASP A 65 -14.42 1.51 -13.90
C ASP A 65 -15.12 2.64 -13.14
N ALA A 66 -16.08 2.34 -12.28
CA ALA A 66 -16.75 3.36 -11.48
C ALA A 66 -15.77 4.13 -10.60
N TRP A 67 -14.78 3.44 -10.00
CA TRP A 67 -13.73 4.06 -9.23
C TRP A 67 -12.83 4.97 -10.09
N ARG A 68 -12.37 4.49 -11.25
CA ARG A 68 -11.57 5.29 -12.21
C ARG A 68 -12.31 6.54 -12.69
N TRP A 69 -13.60 6.42 -13.03
CA TRP A 69 -14.43 7.55 -13.40
C TRP A 69 -14.58 8.58 -12.28
N GLN A 70 -14.76 8.12 -11.05
CA GLN A 70 -14.79 8.99 -9.87
C GLN A 70 -13.49 9.80 -9.73
N LEU A 71 -12.33 9.14 -9.86
CA LEU A 71 -11.04 9.81 -9.75
C LEU A 71 -10.79 10.79 -10.92
N ALA A 72 -11.17 10.43 -12.13
CA ALA A 72 -10.99 11.26 -13.31
C ALA A 72 -11.82 12.55 -13.29
N ALA A 73 -12.92 12.57 -12.53
CA ALA A 73 -13.79 13.72 -12.36
C ALA A 73 -13.31 14.72 -11.29
N LEU A 74 -12.26 14.38 -10.52
CA LEU A 74 -11.76 15.20 -9.42
C LEU A 74 -10.86 16.34 -9.92
N ASP A 75 -11.11 17.53 -9.44
CA ASP A 75 -10.18 18.64 -9.51
C ASP A 75 -9.12 18.58 -8.40
N ALA A 76 -8.25 19.58 -8.32
CA ALA A 76 -7.18 19.63 -7.33
C ALA A 76 -7.69 19.68 -5.87
N GLU A 77 -8.86 20.22 -5.62
CA GLU A 77 -9.50 20.26 -4.30
C GLU A 77 -10.08 18.89 -3.96
N GLY A 78 -10.79 18.26 -4.88
CA GLY A 78 -11.31 16.91 -4.72
C GLY A 78 -10.21 15.89 -4.39
N TRP A 79 -9.04 15.98 -5.03
CA TRP A 79 -7.88 15.14 -4.71
C TRP A 79 -7.32 15.35 -3.29
N ARG A 80 -7.51 16.53 -2.68
CA ARG A 80 -7.13 16.83 -1.29
C ARG A 80 -8.24 16.50 -0.30
N GLY A 81 -9.46 16.28 -0.78
CA GLY A 81 -10.61 15.93 0.03
C GLY A 81 -10.31 14.82 1.02
N ARG A 82 -10.94 14.85 2.19
CA ARG A 82 -10.71 13.91 3.28
C ARG A 82 -11.84 12.89 3.32
N VAL A 83 -11.47 11.61 3.42
CA VAL A 83 -12.40 10.48 3.41
C VAL A 83 -12.06 9.48 4.51
N ALA A 84 -13.07 8.78 5.01
CA ALA A 84 -12.87 7.68 5.96
C ALA A 84 -12.23 6.49 5.24
N TRP A 85 -11.28 5.82 5.88
CA TRP A 85 -10.67 4.58 5.40
C TRP A 85 -10.20 3.72 6.57
N VAL A 86 -9.71 2.51 6.29
CA VAL A 86 -9.29 1.52 7.31
C VAL A 86 -8.26 2.06 8.33
N ALA A 87 -7.44 3.01 7.94
CA ALA A 87 -6.43 3.64 8.80
C ALA A 87 -6.89 4.99 9.41
N GLY A 88 -8.19 5.29 9.38
CA GLY A 88 -8.76 6.57 9.81
C GLY A 88 -9.03 7.52 8.63
N THR A 89 -8.99 8.82 8.85
CA THR A 89 -9.28 9.81 7.81
C THR A 89 -8.04 10.15 6.99
N ILE A 90 -8.11 9.85 5.69
CA ILE A 90 -7.00 10.08 4.72
C ILE A 90 -7.45 10.99 3.58
N SER A 91 -6.51 11.44 2.74
CA SER A 91 -6.87 12.16 1.50
C SER A 91 -7.33 11.19 0.42
N VAL A 92 -8.16 11.67 -0.52
CA VAL A 92 -8.55 10.89 -1.71
C VAL A 92 -7.31 10.48 -2.52
N ARG A 93 -6.29 11.34 -2.60
CA ARG A 93 -5.00 10.99 -3.22
C ARG A 93 -4.35 9.78 -2.55
N THR A 94 -4.33 9.74 -1.21
CA THR A 94 -3.78 8.59 -0.47
C THR A 94 -4.62 7.36 -0.70
N LEU A 95 -5.95 7.48 -0.70
CA LEU A 95 -6.85 6.38 -1.01
C LEU A 95 -6.59 5.81 -2.41
N GLY A 96 -6.46 6.68 -3.43
CA GLY A 96 -6.11 6.25 -4.79
C GLY A 96 -4.78 5.48 -4.85
N ALA A 97 -3.75 5.97 -4.13
CA ALA A 97 -2.47 5.29 -4.06
C ALA A 97 -2.56 3.92 -3.34
N LEU A 98 -3.36 3.82 -2.27
CA LEU A 98 -3.61 2.55 -1.57
C LEU A 98 -4.35 1.54 -2.46
N ARG A 99 -5.36 1.98 -3.22
CA ARG A 99 -6.07 1.09 -4.15
C ARG A 99 -5.18 0.63 -5.30
N LEU A 100 -4.33 1.50 -5.84
CA LEU A 100 -3.33 1.13 -6.84
C LEU A 100 -2.34 0.11 -6.26
N ASN A 101 -1.85 0.34 -5.04
CA ASN A 101 -0.95 -0.58 -4.35
C ASN A 101 -1.56 -1.97 -4.20
N ASP A 102 -2.80 -2.05 -3.76
CA ASP A 102 -3.52 -3.29 -3.57
C ASP A 102 -3.72 -4.04 -4.91
N ALA A 103 -4.24 -3.36 -5.93
CA ALA A 103 -4.45 -3.93 -7.25
C ALA A 103 -3.14 -4.39 -7.90
N TRP A 104 -2.05 -3.64 -7.74
CA TRP A 104 -0.75 -3.97 -8.31
C TRP A 104 -0.15 -5.24 -7.67
N HIS A 105 -0.16 -5.31 -6.33
CA HIS A 105 0.39 -6.47 -5.63
C HIS A 105 -0.42 -7.73 -5.92
N HIS A 106 -1.73 -7.65 -5.89
CA HIS A 106 -2.59 -8.78 -6.20
C HIS A 106 -2.56 -9.18 -7.68
N GLY A 107 -2.41 -8.20 -8.60
CA GLY A 107 -2.17 -8.48 -10.02
C GLY A 107 -0.88 -9.28 -10.24
N ARG A 108 0.19 -8.90 -9.53
CA ARG A 108 1.44 -9.65 -9.55
C ARG A 108 1.29 -11.05 -8.93
N ASP A 109 0.63 -11.17 -7.79
CA ASP A 109 0.38 -12.44 -7.12
C ASP A 109 -0.43 -13.40 -8.03
N MET A 110 -1.45 -12.88 -8.73
CA MET A 110 -2.24 -13.65 -9.71
C MET A 110 -1.41 -14.08 -10.92
N ALA A 111 -0.55 -13.21 -11.44
CA ALA A 111 0.33 -13.53 -12.56
C ALA A 111 1.32 -14.64 -12.18
N GLU A 112 1.92 -14.57 -10.99
CA GLU A 112 2.81 -15.59 -10.46
C GLU A 112 2.06 -16.94 -10.30
N ALA A 113 0.87 -16.94 -9.72
CA ALA A 113 0.05 -18.14 -9.52
C ALA A 113 -0.39 -18.81 -10.83
N THR A 114 -0.47 -18.04 -11.92
CA THR A 114 -0.91 -18.53 -13.25
C THR A 114 0.24 -18.69 -14.24
N GLY A 115 1.49 -18.48 -13.81
CA GLY A 115 2.67 -18.55 -14.67
C GLY A 115 2.72 -17.47 -15.75
N ARG A 116 2.01 -16.36 -15.56
CA ARG A 116 2.03 -15.22 -16.48
C ARG A 116 3.10 -14.22 -16.10
N ARG A 117 3.57 -13.46 -17.08
CA ARG A 117 4.47 -12.32 -16.82
C ARG A 117 3.65 -11.15 -16.27
N PHE A 118 4.25 -10.47 -15.30
CA PHE A 118 3.75 -9.20 -14.77
C PHE A 118 4.86 -8.17 -14.92
N GLU A 119 4.59 -7.10 -15.63
CA GLU A 119 5.55 -6.02 -15.86
C GLU A 119 5.21 -4.84 -14.96
N ALA A 120 6.20 -4.35 -14.25
CA ALA A 120 6.08 -3.13 -13.45
C ALA A 120 6.51 -1.94 -14.30
N ASP A 121 5.60 -1.03 -14.61
CA ASP A 121 5.96 0.24 -15.23
C ASP A 121 6.59 1.19 -14.21
N ALA A 122 7.55 2.00 -14.66
CA ALA A 122 8.32 2.87 -13.80
C ALA A 122 7.47 3.95 -13.07
N PRO A 123 6.46 4.59 -13.68
CA PRO A 123 5.58 5.51 -12.99
C PRO A 123 4.81 4.87 -11.82
N THR A 124 4.20 3.71 -12.04
CA THR A 124 3.51 2.96 -10.97
C THR A 124 4.47 2.58 -9.86
N LEU A 125 5.63 2.04 -10.19
CA LEU A 125 6.62 1.64 -9.19
C LEU A 125 7.10 2.84 -8.35
N THR A 126 7.25 4.02 -8.95
CA THR A 126 7.58 5.25 -8.22
C THR A 126 6.51 5.63 -7.21
N LEU A 127 5.23 5.53 -7.59
CA LEU A 127 4.10 5.81 -6.67
C LEU A 127 4.04 4.81 -5.51
N LEU A 128 4.28 3.53 -5.77
CA LEU A 128 4.31 2.49 -4.74
C LEU A 128 5.50 2.68 -3.79
N ALA A 129 6.66 3.05 -4.31
CA ALA A 129 7.85 3.37 -3.53
C ALA A 129 7.62 4.60 -2.63
N ASP A 130 7.00 5.67 -3.16
CA ASP A 130 6.60 6.85 -2.37
C ASP A 130 5.65 6.47 -1.23
N LEU A 131 4.62 5.69 -1.54
CA LEU A 131 3.67 5.22 -0.54
C LEU A 131 4.38 4.41 0.56
N ALA A 132 5.17 3.41 0.20
CA ALA A 132 5.88 2.55 1.13
C ALA A 132 6.87 3.33 2.00
N ALA A 133 7.70 4.20 1.42
CA ALA A 133 8.65 5.02 2.15
C ALA A 133 7.95 5.92 3.18
N ARG A 134 6.88 6.62 2.79
CA ARG A 134 6.12 7.53 3.68
C ARG A 134 5.38 6.83 4.81
N THR A 135 5.18 5.51 4.75
CA THR A 135 4.59 4.76 5.87
C THR A 135 5.57 4.47 7.01
N ILE A 136 6.89 4.59 6.77
CA ILE A 136 7.94 4.26 7.76
C ILE A 136 7.74 5.00 9.08
N PRO A 137 7.63 6.35 9.13
CA PRO A 137 7.51 7.06 10.40
C PRO A 137 6.27 6.65 11.20
N SER A 138 5.14 6.49 10.53
CA SER A 138 3.90 6.03 11.16
C SER A 138 3.99 4.59 11.64
N GLY A 139 4.65 3.73 10.89
CA GLY A 139 4.91 2.34 11.27
C GLY A 139 5.81 2.23 12.51
N LEU A 140 6.88 3.02 12.56
CA LEU A 140 7.75 3.12 13.74
C LEU A 140 6.95 3.56 14.98
N SER A 141 6.12 4.59 14.83
CA SER A 141 5.28 5.11 15.92
C SER A 141 4.28 4.07 16.42
N ARG A 142 3.56 3.41 15.54
CA ARG A 142 2.58 2.37 15.91
C ARG A 142 3.20 1.19 16.65
N ARG A 143 4.48 0.90 16.40
CA ARG A 143 5.21 -0.19 17.04
C ARG A 143 5.99 0.21 18.29
N GLY A 144 5.83 1.46 18.76
CA GLY A 144 6.59 1.98 19.89
C GLY A 144 8.10 2.04 19.62
N ARG A 145 8.51 2.13 18.35
CA ARG A 145 9.92 2.21 17.91
C ARG A 145 10.28 3.57 17.33
N ALA A 146 9.40 4.56 17.50
CA ALA A 146 9.67 5.93 17.08
C ALA A 146 10.96 6.46 17.71
N ARG A 147 11.73 7.20 16.92
CA ARG A 147 12.90 7.96 17.36
C ARG A 147 12.74 9.42 16.98
N PRO A 148 12.04 10.21 17.81
CA PRO A 148 11.85 11.63 17.55
C PRO A 148 13.18 12.34 17.33
N GLY A 149 13.22 13.17 16.28
CA GLY A 149 14.42 13.90 15.86
C GLY A 149 15.38 13.12 14.97
N ALA A 150 15.25 11.79 14.85
CA ALA A 150 16.05 11.04 13.90
C ALA A 150 15.66 11.33 12.45
N VAL A 151 16.65 11.34 11.56
CA VAL A 151 16.50 11.61 10.13
C VAL A 151 16.83 10.34 9.33
N ILE A 152 15.87 9.89 8.51
CA ILE A 152 15.98 8.69 7.69
C ILE A 152 15.96 9.13 6.22
N LEU A 153 17.00 8.79 5.47
CA LEU A 153 17.06 8.95 4.03
C LEU A 153 16.83 7.60 3.34
N VAL A 154 15.79 7.50 2.54
CA VAL A 154 15.51 6.34 1.69
C VAL A 154 15.84 6.70 0.24
N ARG A 155 16.68 5.90 -0.43
CA ARG A 155 17.06 6.05 -1.83
C ARG A 155 16.62 4.82 -2.62
N LEU A 156 15.79 5.03 -3.63
CA LEU A 156 15.24 3.96 -4.47
C LEU A 156 15.40 4.37 -5.94
N GLY A 157 16.44 3.89 -6.60
CA GLY A 157 16.78 4.33 -7.94
C GLY A 157 17.01 5.85 -8.01
N ALA A 158 16.22 6.56 -8.82
CA ALA A 158 16.28 8.02 -8.92
C ALA A 158 15.45 8.75 -7.83
N GLY A 159 14.63 8.04 -7.07
CA GLY A 159 13.81 8.60 -6.02
C GLY A 159 14.53 8.68 -4.68
N GLN A 160 14.26 9.74 -3.91
CA GLN A 160 14.76 9.85 -2.54
C GLN A 160 13.72 10.50 -1.63
N TRP A 161 13.67 10.04 -0.37
CA TRP A 161 12.76 10.53 0.67
C TRP A 161 13.52 10.80 1.93
N LEU A 162 13.43 12.02 2.43
CA LEU A 162 13.93 12.41 3.75
C LEU A 162 12.76 12.36 4.73
N LEU A 163 12.84 11.47 5.71
CA LEU A 163 11.76 11.13 6.64
C LEU A 163 12.20 11.37 8.07
N GLY A 164 11.25 11.75 8.95
CA GLY A 164 11.49 11.77 10.38
C GLY A 164 11.41 10.37 11.00
N GLY A 165 11.97 10.21 12.19
CA GLY A 165 11.94 8.95 12.96
C GLY A 165 10.62 8.71 13.69
N ALA A 166 9.65 9.64 13.60
CA ALA A 166 8.32 9.51 14.18
C ALA A 166 7.22 10.09 13.27
N ALA A 167 5.98 9.65 13.50
CA ALA A 167 4.82 10.12 12.74
C ALA A 167 4.65 11.63 12.87
N GLY A 168 4.38 12.28 11.73
CA GLY A 168 4.14 13.73 11.67
C GLY A 168 5.40 14.61 11.68
N GLU A 169 6.58 14.04 11.90
CA GLU A 169 7.83 14.79 11.82
C GLU A 169 8.19 15.16 10.38
N ARG A 170 8.76 16.34 10.25
CA ARG A 170 9.34 16.85 9.00
C ARG A 170 10.77 17.26 9.29
N PRO A 171 11.77 16.44 8.91
CA PRO A 171 13.17 16.77 9.14
C PRO A 171 13.56 18.02 8.33
N ASP A 172 14.55 18.74 8.84
CA ASP A 172 15.20 19.81 8.07
C ASP A 172 15.81 19.20 6.80
N PRO A 173 15.52 19.75 5.61
CA PRO A 173 16.12 19.28 4.35
C PRO A 173 17.66 19.32 4.34
N ALA A 174 18.29 20.14 5.18
CA ALA A 174 19.74 20.26 5.33
C ALA A 174 20.32 19.31 6.40
N ALA A 175 19.47 18.57 7.14
CA ALA A 175 19.94 17.68 8.18
C ALA A 175 20.72 16.50 7.61
N ASN A 176 21.78 16.10 8.28
CA ASN A 176 22.47 14.87 7.98
C ASN A 176 21.59 13.67 8.41
N PRO A 177 21.44 12.64 7.57
CA PRO A 177 20.66 11.48 7.94
C PRO A 177 21.40 10.62 8.98
N ASP A 178 20.66 10.16 10.00
CA ASP A 178 21.14 9.17 10.98
C ASP A 178 21.15 7.77 10.35
N LEU A 179 20.28 7.55 9.36
CA LEU A 179 20.13 6.30 8.63
C LEU A 179 19.95 6.59 7.13
N VAL A 180 20.72 5.92 6.29
CA VAL A 180 20.50 5.83 4.85
C VAL A 180 20.15 4.39 4.48
N LEU A 181 19.04 4.21 3.76
CA LEU A 181 18.64 2.94 3.16
C LEU A 181 18.67 3.11 1.64
N GLU A 182 19.40 2.27 0.95
CA GLU A 182 19.49 2.27 -0.51
C GLU A 182 19.09 0.91 -1.07
N ALA A 183 18.15 0.89 -2.01
CA ALA A 183 17.64 -0.36 -2.57
C ALA A 183 17.16 -0.20 -4.03
N ASP A 184 17.00 -1.34 -4.70
CA ASP A 184 16.18 -1.43 -5.91
C ASP A 184 14.71 -1.12 -5.58
N PRO A 185 14.03 -0.24 -6.36
CA PRO A 185 12.64 0.16 -6.08
C PRO A 185 11.67 -1.02 -6.01
N LEU A 186 11.79 -1.99 -6.92
CA LEU A 186 10.91 -3.16 -6.95
C LEU A 186 11.13 -4.04 -5.72
N ALA A 187 12.39 -4.31 -5.39
CA ALA A 187 12.74 -5.11 -4.21
C ALA A 187 12.22 -4.46 -2.91
N PHE A 188 12.34 -3.13 -2.79
CA PHE A 188 11.82 -2.38 -1.65
C PHE A 188 10.29 -2.46 -1.54
N VAL A 189 9.58 -2.24 -2.64
CA VAL A 189 8.10 -2.31 -2.70
C VAL A 189 7.60 -3.71 -2.35
N LEU A 190 8.21 -4.75 -2.89
CA LEU A 190 7.86 -6.15 -2.57
C LEU A 190 8.11 -6.49 -1.11
N ARG A 191 9.21 -6.00 -0.55
CA ARG A 191 9.53 -6.18 0.86
C ARG A 191 8.53 -5.47 1.78
N ALA A 192 8.18 -4.23 1.44
CA ALA A 192 7.18 -3.45 2.17
C ALA A 192 5.80 -4.13 2.20
N ALA A 193 5.47 -4.88 1.15
CA ALA A 193 4.23 -5.62 1.05
C ALA A 193 4.32 -7.09 1.53
N GLY A 194 5.43 -7.48 2.18
CA GLY A 194 5.61 -8.84 2.71
C GLY A 194 5.73 -9.94 1.64
N ARG A 195 6.06 -9.58 0.37
CA ARG A 195 6.19 -10.53 -0.75
C ARG A 195 7.59 -11.11 -0.92
N THR A 196 8.54 -10.63 -0.16
CA THR A 196 9.90 -11.18 -0.11
C THR A 196 10.39 -11.25 1.33
N SER A 197 11.26 -12.23 1.63
CA SER A 197 11.98 -12.35 2.89
C SER A 197 13.34 -11.66 2.77
N GLY A 198 13.88 -11.20 3.90
CA GLY A 198 15.15 -10.49 3.96
C GLY A 198 15.03 -9.01 3.63
N ASP A 199 16.07 -8.28 3.91
CA ASP A 199 16.12 -6.83 3.71
C ASP A 199 16.90 -6.52 2.44
N PRO A 200 16.26 -5.94 1.41
CA PRO A 200 16.86 -5.76 0.09
C PRO A 200 17.70 -4.48 -0.03
N TRP A 201 18.02 -3.83 1.08
CA TRP A 201 18.71 -2.53 1.09
C TRP A 201 20.10 -2.59 1.70
N GLU A 202 20.95 -1.72 1.20
CA GLU A 202 22.20 -1.36 1.85
C GLU A 202 21.91 -0.35 2.97
N VAL A 203 22.63 -0.50 4.10
CA VAL A 203 22.45 0.31 5.30
C VAL A 203 23.71 1.12 5.57
N GLN A 204 23.55 2.42 5.76
CA GLN A 204 24.61 3.30 6.28
C GLN A 204 24.05 4.08 7.48
N GLY A 205 24.80 4.13 8.59
CA GLY A 205 24.40 4.83 9.81
C GLY A 205 23.85 3.92 10.91
N ASP A 206 22.78 4.32 11.59
CA ASP A 206 22.25 3.64 12.80
C ASP A 206 21.62 2.28 12.47
N ALA A 207 22.36 1.20 12.77
CA ALA A 207 21.92 -0.18 12.55
C ALA A 207 20.66 -0.54 13.37
N SER A 208 20.47 0.06 14.55
CA SER A 208 19.29 -0.25 15.38
C SER A 208 18.02 0.43 14.83
N LEU A 209 18.16 1.61 14.24
CA LEU A 209 17.08 2.28 13.52
C LEU A 209 16.75 1.52 12.23
N ALA A 210 17.77 1.01 11.52
CA ALA A 210 17.57 0.16 10.34
C ALA A 210 16.76 -1.10 10.68
N ALA A 211 17.11 -1.80 11.76
CA ALA A 211 16.35 -2.97 12.23
C ALA A 211 14.91 -2.63 12.63
N ALA A 212 14.69 -1.45 13.22
CA ALA A 212 13.35 -0.96 13.54
C ALA A 212 12.52 -0.68 12.28
N VAL A 213 13.13 -0.08 11.23
CA VAL A 213 12.50 0.15 9.93
C VAL A 213 12.17 -1.18 9.24
N ALA A 214 13.12 -2.11 9.21
CA ALA A 214 12.93 -3.45 8.65
C ALA A 214 11.73 -4.17 9.27
N ALA A 215 11.65 -4.17 10.59
CA ALA A 215 10.51 -4.76 11.31
C ALA A 215 9.17 -4.04 11.03
N THR A 216 9.21 -2.76 10.67
CA THR A 216 8.03 -1.97 10.33
C THR A 216 7.49 -2.34 8.96
N LEU A 217 8.35 -2.50 7.97
CA LEU A 217 7.99 -2.81 6.60
C LEU A 217 7.52 -4.26 6.40
N SER A 218 7.90 -5.20 7.28
CA SER A 218 7.53 -6.62 7.17
C SER A 218 6.09 -6.96 7.56
N SER A 219 5.26 -6.00 7.90
CA SER A 219 3.95 -6.22 8.53
C SER A 219 2.81 -5.40 7.92
N VAL A 220 2.98 -4.94 6.71
CA VAL A 220 1.94 -4.25 5.94
C VAL A 220 1.21 -5.24 5.03
N SER A 221 1.22 -6.52 5.41
CA SER A 221 0.44 -7.58 4.75
C SER A 221 -0.90 -7.78 5.44
#